data_17099e0040066a96f188039997c85828
#
_entry.id   17099e0040066a96f188039997c85828
#
_cell.length_a   1.000
_cell.length_b   1.000
_cell.length_c   1.000
_cell.angle_alpha   90.00
_cell.angle_beta   90.00
_cell.angle_gamma   90.00
#
_symmetry.space_group_name_H-M   'P 1'
#
loop_
_entity.id
_entity.type
_entity.pdbx_description
1 polymer ?
#
loop_
_entity_poly.entity_id
_entity_poly.type
_entity_poly.pdbx_seq_one_letter_code
_entity_poly.pdbx_strand_id
1 'polypeptide(L)'
;VKMGIYLSPWDRHEQSYGQGDAYNNYYLAQLRELMSNYGQLAEMWFDGACGEGSNGKKQVYDFKAYRALVRQLQPRVVMFSDAGPDVRWIGNEHGFAGETNWSMMDKSRVVIGGADTGYLNNGDINGPDWVPGECDVSIRKGWFWHRDQQPKSVDELLDIYFKSVGRNGLLLLNVPPNDKGLFADEDVKRLYEFHEALDDIFKNNLALNKKAHSNHVRSNSDNFSATNVTDGDNNTYWAPDDSTLTGFLEIDLGEPVSFNVVEIREPIAMGQRIKAYDVVIWDNSGWKQVCNGTTVGYKKLDSINKVSASRIRVNIKDARACPLVSEIGLYANPFAQYEK
;
A
#
# COMPACT_ATOMS: atom_id res chain seq x y z
N VAL A 1 -11.57 -1.05 -15.90
CA VAL A 1 -11.62 -1.77 -14.62
C VAL A 1 -11.19 -3.20 -14.86
N LYS A 2 -10.36 -3.76 -13.99
CA LYS A 2 -9.96 -5.16 -14.00
C LYS A 2 -10.81 -5.92 -12.99
N MET A 3 -11.10 -7.20 -13.25
CA MET A 3 -11.89 -8.04 -12.37
C MET A 3 -10.99 -8.84 -11.44
N GLY A 4 -11.30 -8.87 -10.14
CA GLY A 4 -10.78 -9.80 -9.15
C GLY A 4 -11.90 -10.66 -8.60
N ILE A 5 -11.53 -11.73 -7.90
CA ILE A 5 -12.50 -12.65 -7.28
C ILE A 5 -12.10 -12.92 -5.83
N TYR A 6 -13.08 -12.86 -4.95
CA TYR A 6 -13.04 -13.39 -3.59
C TYR A 6 -13.92 -14.64 -3.52
N LEU A 7 -13.38 -15.74 -3.02
CA LEU A 7 -14.11 -16.96 -2.72
C LEU A 7 -13.84 -17.36 -1.27
N SER A 8 -14.82 -17.20 -0.39
CA SER A 8 -14.66 -17.56 1.02
C SER A 8 -14.46 -19.08 1.18
N PRO A 9 -13.43 -19.52 1.88
CA PRO A 9 -13.28 -20.94 2.20
C PRO A 9 -14.13 -21.35 3.41
N TRP A 10 -14.68 -20.41 4.15
CA TRP A 10 -15.55 -20.71 5.29
C TRP A 10 -17.03 -20.76 4.86
N ASP A 11 -17.43 -21.86 4.23
CA ASP A 11 -18.78 -22.11 3.77
C ASP A 11 -19.54 -22.97 4.78
N ARG A 12 -20.30 -22.30 5.66
CA ARG A 12 -21.11 -22.98 6.68
C ARG A 12 -22.36 -23.68 6.12
N HIS A 13 -22.69 -23.43 4.86
CA HIS A 13 -23.85 -24.01 4.20
C HIS A 13 -23.52 -25.33 3.51
N GLU A 14 -22.30 -25.48 3.00
CA GLU A 14 -21.84 -26.68 2.29
C GLU A 14 -21.75 -27.87 3.24
N GLN A 15 -22.40 -28.96 2.89
CA GLN A 15 -22.50 -30.16 3.74
C GLN A 15 -21.15 -30.88 3.94
N SER A 16 -20.25 -30.80 2.96
CA SER A 16 -18.92 -31.37 3.04
C SER A 16 -17.93 -30.56 3.89
N TYR A 17 -18.32 -29.33 4.35
CA TYR A 17 -17.45 -28.53 5.20
C TYR A 17 -17.05 -29.26 6.49
N GLY A 18 -15.76 -29.23 6.82
CA GLY A 18 -15.22 -29.96 7.96
C GLY A 18 -15.00 -31.46 7.70
N GLN A 19 -15.07 -31.89 6.43
CA GLN A 19 -14.81 -33.29 6.03
C GLN A 19 -13.49 -33.46 5.22
N GLY A 20 -12.52 -32.57 5.46
CA GLY A 20 -11.18 -32.67 4.87
C GLY A 20 -11.20 -32.61 3.34
N ASP A 21 -10.73 -33.68 2.69
CA ASP A 21 -10.55 -33.72 1.23
C ASP A 21 -11.87 -33.58 0.46
N ALA A 22 -12.99 -34.02 1.00
CA ALA A 22 -14.29 -33.87 0.35
C ALA A 22 -14.60 -32.37 0.11
N TYR A 23 -14.43 -31.53 1.13
CA TYR A 23 -14.60 -30.10 0.99
C TYR A 23 -13.49 -29.45 0.15
N ASN A 24 -12.23 -29.85 0.32
CA ASN A 24 -11.15 -29.30 -0.48
C ASN A 24 -11.37 -29.54 -1.98
N ASN A 25 -11.89 -30.72 -2.36
CA ASN A 25 -12.24 -31.02 -3.75
C ASN A 25 -13.42 -30.18 -4.26
N TYR A 26 -14.41 -29.93 -3.42
CA TYR A 26 -15.53 -29.03 -3.74
C TYR A 26 -15.02 -27.59 -3.98
N TYR A 27 -14.20 -27.07 -3.09
CA TYR A 27 -13.61 -25.74 -3.23
C TYR A 27 -12.72 -25.61 -4.48
N LEU A 28 -11.92 -26.64 -4.77
CA LEU A 28 -11.10 -26.71 -5.99
C LEU A 28 -11.98 -26.72 -7.26
N ALA A 29 -13.15 -27.37 -7.25
CA ALA A 29 -14.08 -27.36 -8.37
C ALA A 29 -14.63 -25.94 -8.62
N GLN A 30 -15.01 -25.21 -7.57
CA GLN A 30 -15.44 -23.80 -7.68
C GLN A 30 -14.30 -22.91 -8.21
N LEU A 31 -13.08 -23.05 -7.66
CA LEU A 31 -11.92 -22.31 -8.15
C LEU A 31 -11.67 -22.57 -9.65
N ARG A 32 -11.78 -23.83 -10.08
CA ARG A 32 -11.59 -24.18 -11.50
C ARG A 32 -12.62 -23.49 -12.39
N GLU A 33 -13.88 -23.47 -11.97
CA GLU A 33 -14.94 -22.77 -12.69
C GLU A 33 -14.63 -21.27 -12.80
N LEU A 34 -14.33 -20.62 -11.66
CA LEU A 34 -14.05 -19.19 -11.59
C LEU A 34 -12.80 -18.79 -12.40
N MET A 35 -11.74 -19.60 -12.36
CA MET A 35 -10.50 -19.33 -13.06
C MET A 35 -10.57 -19.63 -14.58
N SER A 36 -11.59 -20.37 -15.05
CA SER A 36 -11.67 -20.81 -16.46
C SER A 36 -12.74 -20.08 -17.26
N ASN A 37 -13.86 -19.65 -16.65
CA ASN A 37 -15.06 -19.26 -17.37
C ASN A 37 -15.27 -17.74 -17.50
N TYR A 38 -14.51 -16.92 -16.77
CA TYR A 38 -14.76 -15.47 -16.66
C TYR A 38 -13.63 -14.59 -17.23
N GLY A 39 -12.77 -15.18 -18.07
CA GLY A 39 -11.67 -14.46 -18.70
C GLY A 39 -10.48 -14.23 -17.79
N GLN A 40 -9.64 -13.24 -18.15
CA GLN A 40 -8.45 -12.92 -17.39
C GLN A 40 -8.80 -12.16 -16.12
N LEU A 41 -8.34 -12.65 -14.97
CA LEU A 41 -8.51 -12.04 -13.66
C LEU A 41 -7.27 -11.26 -13.26
N ALA A 42 -7.47 -10.18 -12.50
CA ALA A 42 -6.41 -9.38 -11.94
C ALA A 42 -5.96 -9.92 -10.58
N GLU A 43 -6.92 -10.38 -9.76
CA GLU A 43 -6.66 -10.81 -8.40
C GLU A 43 -7.56 -11.96 -8.00
N MET A 44 -7.00 -12.89 -7.22
CA MET A 44 -7.70 -13.93 -6.47
C MET A 44 -7.43 -13.74 -4.98
N TRP A 45 -8.48 -13.45 -4.23
CA TRP A 45 -8.41 -13.15 -2.81
C TRP A 45 -8.78 -14.38 -1.97
N PHE A 46 -7.83 -14.89 -1.19
CA PHE A 46 -7.99 -16.03 -0.29
C PHE A 46 -8.12 -15.55 1.15
N ASP A 47 -9.26 -15.80 1.75
CA ASP A 47 -9.52 -15.53 3.16
C ASP A 47 -8.96 -16.67 4.03
N GLY A 48 -8.30 -16.31 5.12
CA GLY A 48 -7.82 -17.26 6.14
C GLY A 48 -8.87 -17.63 7.20
N ALA A 49 -10.05 -17.01 7.17
CA ALA A 49 -11.08 -17.26 8.18
C ALA A 49 -11.51 -18.73 8.20
N CYS A 50 -11.50 -19.31 9.41
CA CYS A 50 -11.85 -20.71 9.63
C CYS A 50 -12.59 -20.88 10.97
N GLY A 51 -13.90 -21.00 10.90
CA GLY A 51 -14.75 -21.33 12.03
C GLY A 51 -15.40 -22.71 11.90
N GLU A 52 -16.29 -23.01 12.82
CA GLU A 52 -17.07 -24.24 12.76
C GLU A 52 -18.15 -24.15 11.67
N GLY A 53 -18.36 -25.25 10.97
CA GLY A 53 -19.52 -25.45 10.09
C GLY A 53 -20.80 -25.77 10.86
N SER A 54 -21.90 -26.03 10.15
CA SER A 54 -23.18 -26.44 10.74
C SER A 54 -23.10 -27.77 11.49
N ASN A 55 -22.09 -28.59 11.17
CA ASN A 55 -21.80 -29.88 11.81
C ASN A 55 -20.86 -29.75 13.03
N GLY A 56 -20.52 -28.54 13.46
CA GLY A 56 -19.61 -28.28 14.58
C GLY A 56 -18.13 -28.60 14.32
N LYS A 57 -17.74 -28.85 13.06
CA LYS A 57 -16.37 -29.15 12.69
C LYS A 57 -15.72 -27.96 11.98
N LYS A 58 -14.42 -27.79 12.20
CA LYS A 58 -13.57 -26.87 11.42
C LYS A 58 -12.98 -27.60 10.21
N GLN A 59 -12.84 -26.89 9.11
CA GLN A 59 -12.18 -27.42 7.91
C GLN A 59 -10.66 -27.22 7.99
N VAL A 60 -9.93 -28.18 7.48
CA VAL A 60 -8.50 -28.03 7.20
C VAL A 60 -8.35 -27.69 5.70
N TYR A 61 -8.01 -26.45 5.41
CA TYR A 61 -7.88 -25.97 4.03
C TYR A 61 -6.57 -26.41 3.40
N ASP A 62 -6.60 -26.84 2.13
CA ASP A 62 -5.41 -27.10 1.33
C ASP A 62 -5.04 -25.88 0.47
N PHE A 63 -4.62 -24.79 1.12
CA PHE A 63 -4.16 -23.59 0.42
C PHE A 63 -3.02 -23.85 -0.58
N LYS A 64 -2.24 -24.91 -0.38
CA LYS A 64 -1.19 -25.29 -1.34
C LYS A 64 -1.80 -25.73 -2.66
N ALA A 65 -2.79 -26.64 -2.61
CA ALA A 65 -3.51 -27.08 -3.81
C ALA A 65 -4.31 -25.95 -4.45
N TYR A 66 -4.98 -25.11 -3.64
CA TYR A 66 -5.76 -23.97 -4.14
C TYR A 66 -4.89 -23.01 -4.93
N ARG A 67 -3.77 -22.57 -4.37
CA ARG A 67 -2.83 -21.66 -5.04
C ARG A 67 -2.18 -22.29 -6.27
N ALA A 68 -1.87 -23.59 -6.23
CA ALA A 68 -1.32 -24.30 -7.38
C ALA A 68 -2.30 -24.33 -8.55
N LEU A 69 -3.58 -24.62 -8.28
CA LEU A 69 -4.63 -24.61 -9.31
C LEU A 69 -4.81 -23.21 -9.94
N VAL A 70 -4.92 -22.17 -9.10
CA VAL A 70 -5.08 -20.80 -9.56
C VAL A 70 -3.88 -20.39 -10.42
N ARG A 71 -2.66 -20.64 -9.99
CA ARG A 71 -1.44 -20.32 -10.75
C ARG A 71 -1.35 -21.07 -12.07
N GLN A 72 -1.84 -22.32 -12.11
CA GLN A 72 -1.89 -23.11 -13.35
C GLN A 72 -2.85 -22.52 -14.37
N LEU A 73 -4.04 -22.10 -13.94
CA LEU A 73 -5.11 -21.63 -14.83
C LEU A 73 -4.96 -20.13 -15.17
N GLN A 74 -4.46 -19.33 -14.24
CA GLN A 74 -4.25 -17.88 -14.35
C GLN A 74 -2.83 -17.51 -13.91
N PRO A 75 -1.79 -17.72 -14.76
CA PRO A 75 -0.39 -17.56 -14.34
C PRO A 75 -0.01 -16.16 -13.86
N ARG A 76 -0.76 -15.12 -14.28
CA ARG A 76 -0.48 -13.70 -13.96
C ARG A 76 -1.42 -13.10 -12.93
N VAL A 77 -2.38 -13.85 -12.42
CA VAL A 77 -3.29 -13.34 -11.38
C VAL A 77 -2.48 -13.08 -10.10
N VAL A 78 -2.73 -11.93 -9.47
CA VAL A 78 -2.20 -11.65 -8.14
C VAL A 78 -2.99 -12.48 -7.12
N MET A 79 -2.32 -13.19 -6.25
CA MET A 79 -2.95 -13.96 -5.18
C MET A 79 -2.68 -13.33 -3.82
N PHE A 80 -3.74 -12.98 -3.15
CA PHE A 80 -3.75 -12.50 -1.77
C PHE A 80 -3.98 -13.65 -0.79
N SER A 81 -3.31 -13.65 0.32
CA SER A 81 -3.65 -14.30 1.60
C SER A 81 -2.77 -13.73 2.71
N ASP A 82 -2.94 -14.14 3.98
CA ASP A 82 -2.08 -13.71 5.09
C ASP A 82 -0.59 -13.93 4.77
N ALA A 83 -0.26 -15.03 4.11
CA ALA A 83 1.12 -15.41 3.74
C ALA A 83 1.42 -15.21 2.23
N GLY A 84 0.67 -14.40 1.51
CA GLY A 84 0.82 -14.26 0.07
C GLY A 84 0.18 -15.39 -0.75
N PRO A 85 0.72 -15.78 -1.92
CA PRO A 85 2.13 -15.67 -2.31
C PRO A 85 2.57 -14.35 -2.90
N ASP A 86 1.66 -13.53 -3.43
CA ASP A 86 2.01 -12.32 -4.19
C ASP A 86 1.81 -11.04 -3.37
N VAL A 87 0.71 -10.94 -2.63
CA VAL A 87 0.44 -9.88 -1.65
C VAL A 87 -0.05 -10.49 -0.34
N ARG A 88 0.23 -9.84 0.78
CA ARG A 88 -0.17 -10.29 2.11
C ARG A 88 -1.22 -9.40 2.72
N TRP A 89 -2.02 -9.95 3.61
CA TRP A 89 -2.84 -9.15 4.52
C TRP A 89 -1.97 -8.27 5.42
N ILE A 90 -2.38 -7.02 5.61
CA ILE A 90 -1.62 -6.06 6.43
C ILE A 90 -1.77 -6.32 7.95
N GLY A 91 -2.58 -7.29 8.37
CA GLY A 91 -2.73 -7.68 9.77
C GLY A 91 -3.83 -6.94 10.54
N ASN A 92 -4.63 -6.11 9.89
CA ASN A 92 -5.78 -5.44 10.48
C ASN A 92 -6.80 -5.06 9.39
N GLU A 93 -8.06 -4.83 9.81
CA GLU A 93 -9.18 -4.41 8.96
C GLU A 93 -9.51 -2.92 9.10
N HIS A 94 -8.57 -2.13 9.59
CA HIS A 94 -8.72 -0.67 9.70
C HIS A 94 -8.19 0.07 8.46
N GLY A 95 -7.52 -0.66 7.57
CA GLY A 95 -6.91 -0.10 6.38
C GLY A 95 -5.57 0.60 6.65
N PHE A 96 -4.85 0.26 7.72
CA PHE A 96 -3.63 0.94 8.14
C PHE A 96 -2.41 0.02 8.04
N ALA A 97 -1.45 0.40 7.22
CA ALA A 97 -0.10 -0.15 7.26
C ALA A 97 0.71 0.45 8.41
N GLY A 98 1.70 -0.27 8.90
CA GLY A 98 2.67 0.22 9.87
C GLY A 98 3.43 1.45 9.35
N GLU A 99 3.90 2.30 10.26
CA GLU A 99 4.82 3.38 9.90
C GLU A 99 6.10 2.83 9.28
N THR A 100 6.57 1.70 9.80
CA THR A 100 7.56 0.83 9.15
C THR A 100 6.80 -0.26 8.42
N ASN A 101 6.87 -0.28 7.08
CA ASN A 101 6.23 -1.30 6.26
C ASN A 101 7.19 -1.78 5.16
N TRP A 102 7.80 -2.94 5.39
CA TRP A 102 8.62 -3.61 4.38
C TRP A 102 7.76 -4.49 3.49
N SER A 103 7.98 -4.43 2.18
CA SER A 103 7.36 -5.37 1.24
C SER A 103 7.97 -6.76 1.31
N MET A 104 9.01 -6.96 2.09
CA MET A 104 9.66 -8.24 2.30
C MET A 104 9.15 -8.91 3.56
N MET A 105 9.12 -10.24 3.55
CA MET A 105 8.79 -11.09 4.68
C MET A 105 9.36 -12.50 4.51
N ASP A 106 9.32 -13.28 5.57
CA ASP A 106 9.52 -14.74 5.52
C ASP A 106 8.14 -15.42 5.57
N LYS A 107 7.66 -15.88 4.43
CA LYS A 107 6.34 -16.55 4.33
C LYS A 107 6.25 -17.82 5.18
N SER A 108 7.38 -18.48 5.47
CA SER A 108 7.38 -19.70 6.27
C SER A 108 7.00 -19.47 7.74
N ARG A 109 7.08 -18.21 8.20
CA ARG A 109 6.69 -17.81 9.57
C ARG A 109 5.19 -17.53 9.72
N VAL A 110 4.45 -17.46 8.63
CA VAL A 110 3.04 -17.07 8.65
C VAL A 110 2.13 -18.26 8.35
N VAL A 111 1.23 -18.54 9.28
CA VAL A 111 0.15 -19.51 9.08
C VAL A 111 -1.11 -18.75 8.68
N ILE A 112 -1.72 -19.15 7.56
CA ILE A 112 -2.96 -18.52 7.08
C ILE A 112 -4.07 -18.75 8.11
N GLY A 113 -4.75 -17.68 8.52
CA GLY A 113 -5.77 -17.71 9.57
C GLY A 113 -5.22 -17.76 11.00
N GLY A 114 -3.89 -17.70 11.19
CA GLY A 114 -3.23 -17.74 12.50
C GLY A 114 -2.28 -16.57 12.74
N ALA A 115 -2.71 -15.36 12.50
CA ALA A 115 -1.88 -14.20 12.22
C ALA A 115 -1.04 -13.67 13.41
N ASP A 116 0.28 -13.57 13.23
CA ASP A 116 1.11 -12.58 13.90
C ASP A 116 0.87 -11.20 13.20
N THR A 117 -0.13 -10.47 13.69
CA THR A 117 -0.56 -9.22 13.08
C THR A 117 0.52 -8.14 13.06
N GLY A 118 1.41 -8.11 14.05
CA GLY A 118 2.54 -7.19 14.11
C GLY A 118 3.56 -7.46 13.00
N TYR A 119 3.88 -8.73 12.76
CA TYR A 119 4.78 -9.14 11.68
C TYR A 119 4.19 -8.83 10.31
N LEU A 120 2.90 -9.11 10.10
CA LEU A 120 2.19 -8.80 8.87
C LEU A 120 2.14 -7.28 8.62
N ASN A 121 1.93 -6.49 9.66
CA ASN A 121 1.81 -5.04 9.54
C ASN A 121 3.12 -4.35 9.16
N ASN A 122 4.24 -4.83 9.70
CA ASN A 122 5.56 -4.20 9.50
C ASN A 122 6.38 -4.85 8.37
N GLY A 123 6.10 -6.10 8.01
CA GLY A 123 7.00 -6.89 7.16
C GLY A 123 8.33 -7.17 7.85
N ASP A 124 9.33 -7.58 7.09
CA ASP A 124 10.64 -7.98 7.61
C ASP A 124 11.77 -7.53 6.68
N ILE A 125 12.64 -6.65 7.14
CA ILE A 125 13.80 -6.15 6.37
C ILE A 125 14.72 -7.27 5.89
N ASN A 126 14.76 -8.41 6.61
CA ASN A 126 15.58 -9.58 6.30
C ASN A 126 14.79 -10.69 5.63
N GLY A 127 13.49 -10.49 5.37
CA GLY A 127 12.64 -11.47 4.73
C GLY A 127 13.12 -11.82 3.32
N PRO A 128 13.15 -13.12 2.96
CA PRO A 128 13.60 -13.56 1.64
C PRO A 128 12.55 -13.39 0.54
N ASP A 129 11.29 -13.19 0.91
CA ASP A 129 10.17 -13.13 -0.03
C ASP A 129 9.71 -11.69 -0.24
N TRP A 130 9.36 -11.34 -1.48
CA TRP A 130 8.74 -10.07 -1.82
C TRP A 130 7.22 -10.22 -1.80
N VAL A 131 6.55 -9.67 -0.78
CA VAL A 131 5.11 -9.81 -0.54
C VAL A 131 4.57 -8.50 0.03
N PRO A 132 4.28 -7.49 -0.81
CA PRO A 132 3.72 -6.22 -0.37
C PRO A 132 2.43 -6.41 0.44
N GLY A 133 2.17 -5.47 1.37
CA GLY A 133 0.97 -5.50 2.20
C GLY A 133 -0.23 -4.90 1.49
N GLU A 134 -1.38 -5.56 1.61
CA GLU A 134 -2.67 -5.03 1.20
C GLU A 134 -3.52 -4.71 2.43
N CYS A 135 -4.04 -3.48 2.47
CA CYS A 135 -4.83 -2.92 3.54
C CYS A 135 -6.30 -3.02 3.15
N ASP A 136 -7.00 -3.98 3.68
CA ASP A 136 -8.43 -4.14 3.49
C ASP A 136 -9.22 -3.35 4.54
N VAL A 137 -10.26 -2.68 4.09
CA VAL A 137 -11.15 -1.89 4.95
C VAL A 137 -12.49 -1.68 4.25
N SER A 138 -13.57 -1.63 5.01
CA SER A 138 -14.88 -1.31 4.44
C SER A 138 -15.17 0.19 4.53
N ILE A 139 -15.83 0.72 3.48
CA ILE A 139 -16.35 2.10 3.49
C ILE A 139 -17.42 2.31 4.57
N ARG A 140 -18.07 1.24 5.03
CA ARG A 140 -19.09 1.22 6.10
C ARG A 140 -18.57 0.52 7.35
N LYS A 141 -19.38 0.49 8.42
CA LYS A 141 -19.10 -0.31 9.60
C LYS A 141 -19.36 -1.78 9.28
N GLY A 142 -18.34 -2.63 9.42
CA GLY A 142 -18.39 -4.04 9.02
C GLY A 142 -18.34 -4.22 7.50
N TRP A 143 -18.49 -5.49 7.04
CA TRP A 143 -18.24 -5.89 5.65
C TRP A 143 -19.50 -5.89 4.77
N PHE A 144 -20.69 -5.80 5.39
CA PHE A 144 -21.98 -5.87 4.69
C PHE A 144 -22.73 -4.56 4.75
N TRP A 145 -23.61 -4.34 3.77
CA TRP A 145 -24.50 -3.19 3.74
C TRP A 145 -25.62 -3.30 4.77
N HIS A 146 -25.89 -2.21 5.48
CA HIS A 146 -27.05 -2.05 6.35
C HIS A 146 -27.70 -0.69 6.09
N ARG A 147 -29.04 -0.68 6.04
CA ARG A 147 -29.81 0.50 5.64
C ARG A 147 -29.65 1.71 6.57
N ASP A 148 -29.38 1.47 7.83
CA ASP A 148 -29.20 2.47 8.88
C ASP A 148 -27.77 2.98 9.02
N GLN A 149 -26.84 2.45 8.24
CA GLN A 149 -25.43 2.86 8.26
C GLN A 149 -25.12 3.87 7.15
N GLN A 150 -24.16 4.74 7.44
CA GLN A 150 -23.58 5.68 6.49
C GLN A 150 -22.14 5.31 6.14
N PRO A 151 -21.65 5.69 4.96
CA PRO A 151 -20.23 5.53 4.63
C PRO A 151 -19.36 6.43 5.51
N LYS A 152 -18.09 6.04 5.68
CA LYS A 152 -17.05 6.86 6.29
C LYS A 152 -17.02 8.26 5.64
N SER A 153 -16.61 9.27 6.40
CA SER A 153 -16.39 10.64 5.90
C SER A 153 -15.23 10.68 4.92
N VAL A 154 -15.11 11.75 4.14
CA VAL A 154 -13.97 11.98 3.25
C VAL A 154 -12.67 12.05 4.07
N ASP A 155 -12.70 12.70 5.25
CA ASP A 155 -11.53 12.81 6.12
C ASP A 155 -11.04 11.43 6.61
N GLU A 156 -11.97 10.53 7.00
CA GLU A 156 -11.63 9.16 7.36
C GLU A 156 -11.04 8.36 6.19
N LEU A 157 -11.57 8.54 4.97
CA LEU A 157 -11.05 7.88 3.78
C LEU A 157 -9.68 8.44 3.36
N LEU A 158 -9.45 9.73 3.51
CA LEU A 158 -8.13 10.36 3.31
C LEU A 158 -7.12 9.84 4.33
N ASP A 159 -7.49 9.74 5.61
CA ASP A 159 -6.62 9.17 6.66
C ASP A 159 -6.24 7.72 6.32
N ILE A 160 -7.22 6.91 5.87
CA ILE A 160 -6.96 5.54 5.39
C ILE A 160 -5.99 5.56 4.20
N TYR A 161 -6.18 6.42 3.21
CA TYR A 161 -5.29 6.51 2.04
C TYR A 161 -3.85 6.86 2.45
N PHE A 162 -3.69 7.85 3.31
CA PHE A 162 -2.36 8.25 3.80
C PHE A 162 -1.69 7.15 4.63
N LYS A 163 -2.47 6.36 5.39
CA LYS A 163 -1.96 5.28 6.23
C LYS A 163 -1.88 3.92 5.53
N SER A 164 -2.40 3.79 4.32
CA SER A 164 -2.27 2.58 3.47
C SER A 164 -1.32 2.85 2.30
N VAL A 165 -1.79 3.49 1.25
CA VAL A 165 -1.02 3.83 0.04
C VAL A 165 0.16 4.73 0.39
N GLY A 166 -0.03 5.69 1.29
CA GLY A 166 1.02 6.58 1.79
C GLY A 166 2.03 5.91 2.72
N ARG A 167 1.89 4.62 3.01
CA ARG A 167 2.84 3.80 3.78
C ARG A 167 3.24 2.53 3.03
N ASN A 168 3.43 2.65 1.71
CA ASN A 168 3.86 1.53 0.85
C ASN A 168 2.91 0.33 0.86
N GLY A 169 1.61 0.53 1.09
CA GLY A 169 0.57 -0.50 1.03
C GLY A 169 -0.30 -0.39 -0.22
N LEU A 170 -1.03 -1.46 -0.51
CA LEU A 170 -2.17 -1.44 -1.41
C LEU A 170 -3.42 -1.12 -0.58
N LEU A 171 -4.40 -0.44 -1.15
CA LEU A 171 -5.70 -0.21 -0.50
C LEU A 171 -6.77 -1.01 -1.22
N LEU A 172 -7.42 -1.93 -0.49
CA LEU A 172 -8.65 -2.61 -0.90
C LEU A 172 -9.81 -2.01 -0.10
N LEU A 173 -10.61 -1.17 -0.75
CA LEU A 173 -11.78 -0.55 -0.14
C LEU A 173 -13.03 -1.34 -0.49
N ASN A 174 -13.59 -2.05 0.48
CA ASN A 174 -14.85 -2.76 0.31
C ASN A 174 -16.01 -1.77 0.24
N VAL A 175 -16.84 -1.88 -0.80
CA VAL A 175 -18.08 -1.15 -0.98
C VAL A 175 -19.20 -2.18 -1.11
N PRO A 176 -19.92 -2.49 -0.01
CA PRO A 176 -20.88 -3.59 -0.02
C PRO A 176 -22.11 -3.26 -0.85
N PRO A 177 -22.62 -4.20 -1.69
CA PRO A 177 -23.85 -3.99 -2.42
C PRO A 177 -25.06 -3.95 -1.48
N ASN A 178 -26.06 -3.13 -1.80
CA ASN A 178 -27.32 -3.05 -1.10
C ASN A 178 -28.23 -4.25 -1.39
N ASP A 179 -29.45 -4.23 -0.84
CA ASP A 179 -30.48 -5.28 -1.01
C ASP A 179 -30.96 -5.50 -2.47
N LYS A 180 -30.55 -4.62 -3.40
CA LYS A 180 -30.80 -4.74 -4.85
C LYS A 180 -29.59 -5.22 -5.63
N GLY A 181 -28.47 -5.52 -4.97
CA GLY A 181 -27.22 -5.90 -5.60
C GLY A 181 -26.47 -4.74 -6.28
N LEU A 182 -26.79 -3.50 -5.92
CA LEU A 182 -26.17 -2.27 -6.43
C LEU A 182 -25.42 -1.54 -5.32
N PHE A 183 -24.45 -0.70 -5.66
CA PHE A 183 -23.89 0.24 -4.68
C PHE A 183 -24.99 1.22 -4.25
N ALA A 184 -25.02 1.54 -2.94
CA ALA A 184 -25.93 2.54 -2.42
C ALA A 184 -25.54 3.93 -2.94
N ASP A 185 -26.54 4.80 -3.18
CA ASP A 185 -26.28 6.14 -3.74
C ASP A 185 -25.34 6.96 -2.85
N GLU A 186 -25.43 6.79 -1.52
CA GLU A 186 -24.56 7.46 -0.55
C GLU A 186 -23.11 7.01 -0.66
N ASP A 187 -22.87 5.73 -0.97
CA ASP A 187 -21.53 5.18 -1.16
C ASP A 187 -20.94 5.67 -2.47
N VAL A 188 -21.74 5.68 -3.55
CA VAL A 188 -21.33 6.22 -4.85
C VAL A 188 -20.95 7.70 -4.71
N LYS A 189 -21.81 8.51 -4.04
CA LYS A 189 -21.50 9.91 -3.77
C LYS A 189 -20.21 10.07 -2.99
N ARG A 190 -20.01 9.27 -1.92
CA ARG A 190 -18.80 9.35 -1.09
C ARG A 190 -17.54 8.95 -1.87
N LEU A 191 -17.61 7.98 -2.77
CA LEU A 191 -16.49 7.61 -3.63
C LEU A 191 -16.09 8.76 -4.58
N TYR A 192 -17.08 9.48 -5.14
CA TYR A 192 -16.80 10.67 -5.95
C TYR A 192 -16.16 11.80 -5.13
N GLU A 193 -16.71 12.11 -3.97
CA GLU A 193 -16.16 13.12 -3.05
C GLU A 193 -14.71 12.78 -2.65
N PHE A 194 -14.45 11.52 -2.39
CA PHE A 194 -13.10 11.02 -2.04
C PHE A 194 -12.13 11.14 -3.24
N HIS A 195 -12.58 10.79 -4.45
CA HIS A 195 -11.79 10.95 -5.66
C HIS A 195 -11.46 12.41 -5.92
N GLU A 196 -12.45 13.32 -5.87
CA GLU A 196 -12.23 14.74 -6.02
C GLU A 196 -11.25 15.30 -4.97
N ALA A 197 -11.34 14.85 -3.72
CA ALA A 197 -10.42 15.25 -2.67
C ALA A 197 -8.97 14.80 -2.95
N LEU A 198 -8.77 13.58 -3.44
CA LEU A 198 -7.45 13.09 -3.86
C LEU A 198 -6.92 13.90 -5.06
N ASP A 199 -7.75 14.16 -6.05
CA ASP A 199 -7.36 14.97 -7.20
C ASP A 199 -6.97 16.38 -6.75
N ASP A 200 -7.73 17.02 -5.85
CA ASP A 200 -7.42 18.34 -5.32
C ASP A 200 -6.08 18.38 -4.58
N ILE A 201 -5.75 17.34 -3.82
CA ILE A 201 -4.47 17.25 -3.12
C ILE A 201 -3.31 17.08 -4.11
N PHE A 202 -3.44 16.14 -5.06
CA PHE A 202 -2.30 15.68 -5.87
C PHE A 202 -2.19 16.32 -7.26
N LYS A 203 -3.11 17.18 -7.68
CA LYS A 203 -3.09 17.83 -9.00
C LYS A 203 -1.86 18.70 -9.29
N ASN A 204 -1.25 19.28 -8.26
CA ASN A 204 -0.13 20.19 -8.39
C ASN A 204 1.05 19.75 -7.52
N ASN A 205 2.02 19.08 -8.11
CA ASN A 205 3.29 18.83 -7.45
C ASN A 205 4.15 20.11 -7.49
N LEU A 206 4.32 20.77 -6.32
CA LEU A 206 5.07 22.01 -6.19
C LEU A 206 6.59 21.83 -6.40
N ALA A 207 7.09 20.58 -6.34
CA ALA A 207 8.47 20.24 -6.61
C ALA A 207 8.73 19.91 -8.10
N LEU A 208 7.69 19.76 -8.92
CA LEU A 208 7.82 19.35 -10.31
C LEU A 208 8.71 20.32 -11.11
N ASN A 209 9.71 19.75 -11.80
CA ASN A 209 10.70 20.50 -12.61
C ASN A 209 11.54 21.52 -11.83
N LYS A 210 11.58 21.42 -10.51
CA LYS A 210 12.46 22.27 -9.68
C LYS A 210 13.89 21.74 -9.71
N LYS A 211 14.85 22.64 -9.52
CA LYS A 211 16.26 22.27 -9.44
C LYS A 211 16.52 21.43 -8.20
N ALA A 212 17.18 20.30 -8.39
CA ALA A 212 17.59 19.46 -7.28
C ALA A 212 19.08 19.18 -7.34
N HIS A 213 19.71 19.02 -6.18
CA HIS A 213 21.10 18.60 -6.06
C HIS A 213 21.28 17.63 -4.89
N SER A 214 22.42 16.95 -4.88
CA SER A 214 22.76 15.94 -3.91
C SER A 214 24.26 15.99 -3.62
N ASN A 215 24.67 15.48 -2.48
CA ASN A 215 26.10 15.33 -2.15
C ASN A 215 26.79 14.16 -2.85
N HIS A 216 26.00 13.23 -3.43
CA HIS A 216 26.50 12.05 -4.12
C HIS A 216 25.67 11.77 -5.36
N VAL A 217 26.30 11.56 -6.49
CA VAL A 217 25.69 11.09 -7.73
C VAL A 217 26.58 9.99 -8.30
N ARG A 218 26.01 8.82 -8.57
CA ARG A 218 26.71 7.64 -9.09
C ARG A 218 27.52 7.98 -10.32
N SER A 219 28.86 7.80 -10.22
CA SER A 219 29.82 8.05 -11.29
C SER A 219 29.69 9.46 -11.90
N ASN A 220 29.11 10.43 -11.20
CA ASN A 220 28.76 11.75 -11.72
C ASN A 220 27.95 11.71 -13.04
N SER A 221 27.11 10.69 -13.21
CA SER A 221 26.33 10.47 -14.43
C SER A 221 24.97 11.15 -14.33
N ASP A 222 24.56 11.82 -15.41
CA ASP A 222 23.22 12.43 -15.53
C ASP A 222 22.09 11.41 -15.41
N ASN A 223 22.33 10.14 -15.75
CA ASN A 223 21.35 9.08 -15.60
C ASN A 223 20.90 8.86 -14.15
N PHE A 224 21.73 9.28 -13.18
CA PHE A 224 21.46 9.15 -11.74
C PHE A 224 21.43 10.51 -11.03
N SER A 225 21.16 11.56 -11.80
CA SER A 225 21.14 12.94 -11.33
C SER A 225 20.08 13.15 -10.23
N ALA A 226 20.35 14.10 -9.33
CA ALA A 226 19.37 14.55 -8.35
C ALA A 226 18.11 15.14 -9.00
N THR A 227 18.19 15.68 -10.21
CA THR A 227 17.04 16.24 -10.95
C THR A 227 16.00 15.20 -11.32
N ASN A 228 16.35 13.92 -11.34
CA ASN A 228 15.41 12.82 -11.62
C ASN A 228 14.32 12.68 -10.55
N VAL A 229 14.53 13.26 -9.35
CA VAL A 229 13.51 13.17 -8.29
C VAL A 229 12.41 14.23 -8.41
N THR A 230 12.50 15.11 -9.41
CA THR A 230 11.53 16.18 -9.66
C THR A 230 11.04 16.25 -11.11
N ASP A 231 11.40 15.25 -11.94
CA ASP A 231 11.07 15.26 -13.39
C ASP A 231 9.66 14.69 -13.70
N GLY A 232 9.01 14.07 -12.72
CA GLY A 232 7.69 13.46 -12.86
C GLY A 232 7.70 12.11 -13.60
N ASP A 233 8.88 11.53 -13.88
CA ASP A 233 9.02 10.20 -14.48
C ASP A 233 9.45 9.16 -13.42
N ASN A 234 8.55 8.29 -13.03
CA ASN A 234 8.83 7.23 -12.06
C ASN A 234 9.84 6.16 -12.54
N ASN A 235 10.28 6.21 -13.80
CA ASN A 235 11.29 5.29 -14.34
C ASN A 235 12.73 5.84 -14.20
N THR A 236 12.89 7.13 -13.99
CA THR A 236 14.16 7.75 -13.64
C THR A 236 14.34 7.76 -12.13
N TYR A 237 15.56 7.88 -11.66
CA TYR A 237 15.84 7.94 -10.21
C TYR A 237 17.23 8.52 -9.92
N TRP A 238 17.36 9.11 -8.76
CA TRP A 238 18.65 9.42 -8.17
C TRP A 238 19.27 8.19 -7.52
N ALA A 239 20.59 8.06 -7.66
CA ALA A 239 21.38 7.06 -6.96
C ALA A 239 22.77 7.59 -6.60
N PRO A 240 23.29 7.35 -5.38
CA PRO A 240 24.72 7.47 -5.07
C PRO A 240 25.47 6.20 -5.50
N ASP A 241 26.79 6.17 -5.29
CA ASP A 241 27.60 4.97 -5.53
C ASP A 241 27.19 3.80 -4.61
N ASP A 242 27.43 2.57 -5.07
CA ASP A 242 26.89 1.34 -4.45
C ASP A 242 27.25 1.13 -2.97
N SER A 243 28.38 1.63 -2.52
CA SER A 243 28.82 1.54 -1.12
C SER A 243 28.21 2.61 -0.20
N THR A 244 27.48 3.58 -0.77
CA THR A 244 26.90 4.71 -0.03
C THR A 244 25.53 4.35 0.51
N LEU A 245 25.34 4.47 1.82
CA LEU A 245 24.08 4.15 2.49
C LEU A 245 23.32 5.38 2.97
N THR A 246 23.92 6.56 2.86
CA THR A 246 23.37 7.85 3.31
C THR A 246 23.52 8.90 2.21
N GLY A 247 22.81 10.00 2.34
CA GLY A 247 22.91 11.12 1.41
C GLY A 247 21.79 12.12 1.62
N PHE A 248 21.78 13.17 0.83
CA PHE A 248 20.66 14.10 0.82
C PHE A 248 20.25 14.46 -0.61
N LEU A 249 18.99 14.84 -0.74
CA LEU A 249 18.40 15.44 -1.91
C LEU A 249 17.80 16.79 -1.51
N GLU A 250 18.33 17.87 -2.03
CA GLU A 250 17.88 19.24 -1.78
C GLU A 250 17.20 19.78 -3.02
N ILE A 251 16.02 20.35 -2.86
CA ILE A 251 15.22 20.94 -3.92
C ILE A 251 15.12 22.45 -3.67
N ASP A 252 15.49 23.23 -4.67
CA ASP A 252 15.34 24.68 -4.72
C ASP A 252 14.00 25.02 -5.38
N LEU A 253 13.04 25.48 -4.58
CA LEU A 253 11.72 25.84 -5.04
C LEU A 253 11.67 27.23 -5.72
N GLY A 254 12.77 28.02 -5.62
CA GLY A 254 12.92 29.35 -6.15
C GLY A 254 12.36 30.42 -5.22
N GLU A 255 11.08 30.36 -4.92
CA GLU A 255 10.38 31.27 -3.99
C GLU A 255 9.70 30.46 -2.88
N PRO A 256 9.33 31.10 -1.77
CA PRO A 256 8.60 30.40 -0.71
C PRO A 256 7.25 29.88 -1.19
N VAL A 257 7.04 28.58 -1.16
CA VAL A 257 5.77 27.92 -1.46
C VAL A 257 5.21 27.23 -0.21
N SER A 258 3.89 27.19 -0.09
CA SER A 258 3.21 26.60 1.06
C SER A 258 2.75 25.18 0.76
N PHE A 259 3.14 24.22 1.62
CA PHE A 259 2.74 22.81 1.52
C PHE A 259 2.57 22.18 2.90
N ASN A 260 1.91 21.02 2.94
CA ASN A 260 1.71 20.22 4.16
C ASN A 260 1.71 18.71 3.89
N VAL A 261 2.09 18.29 2.69
CA VAL A 261 2.33 16.89 2.34
C VAL A 261 3.66 16.76 1.63
N VAL A 262 4.47 15.82 2.07
CA VAL A 262 5.72 15.42 1.42
C VAL A 262 5.54 13.99 0.92
N GLU A 263 5.82 13.78 -0.36
CA GLU A 263 5.86 12.48 -1.00
C GLU A 263 7.31 12.08 -1.28
N ILE A 264 7.65 10.83 -1.01
CA ILE A 264 8.93 10.23 -1.39
C ILE A 264 8.64 8.87 -2.02
N ARG A 265 9.32 8.53 -3.13
CA ARG A 265 9.20 7.23 -3.79
C ARG A 265 10.54 6.59 -4.05
N GLU A 266 10.62 5.28 -3.84
CA GLU A 266 11.69 4.44 -4.35
C GLU A 266 11.27 3.80 -5.69
N PRO A 267 12.19 3.60 -6.66
CA PRO A 267 11.90 2.82 -7.87
C PRO A 267 11.72 1.35 -7.49
N ILE A 268 10.49 0.99 -7.11
CA ILE A 268 10.18 -0.25 -6.36
C ILE A 268 10.58 -1.53 -7.10
N ALA A 269 10.65 -1.52 -8.44
CA ALA A 269 11.17 -2.62 -9.22
C ALA A 269 12.64 -2.97 -8.90
N MET A 270 13.38 -2.00 -8.30
CA MET A 270 14.77 -2.15 -7.82
C MET A 270 14.84 -2.58 -6.35
N GLY A 271 13.69 -2.80 -5.70
CA GLY A 271 13.56 -3.16 -4.29
C GLY A 271 13.47 -1.96 -3.34
N GLN A 272 12.96 -2.21 -2.16
CA GLN A 272 12.84 -1.24 -1.06
C GLN A 272 14.14 -1.19 -0.25
N ARG A 273 14.70 -0.01 -0.01
CA ARG A 273 16.06 0.13 0.55
C ARG A 273 16.17 1.09 1.72
N ILE A 274 15.42 2.19 1.72
CA ILE A 274 15.51 3.24 2.75
C ILE A 274 14.96 2.72 4.07
N LYS A 275 15.75 2.91 5.14
CA LYS A 275 15.45 2.49 6.53
C LYS A 275 15.13 3.65 7.45
N ALA A 276 15.70 4.83 7.17
CA ALA A 276 15.49 6.02 7.95
C ALA A 276 15.78 7.29 7.14
N TYR A 277 14.94 8.29 7.29
CA TYR A 277 15.12 9.59 6.68
C TYR A 277 14.55 10.70 7.59
N ASP A 278 14.98 11.92 7.34
CA ASP A 278 14.27 13.12 7.80
C ASP A 278 14.08 14.12 6.66
N VAL A 279 13.12 15.01 6.84
CA VAL A 279 12.85 16.12 5.94
C VAL A 279 13.05 17.42 6.69
N VAL A 280 13.84 18.32 6.11
CA VAL A 280 14.11 19.63 6.66
C VAL A 280 13.79 20.72 5.63
N ILE A 281 13.36 21.89 6.09
CA ILE A 281 13.11 23.08 5.27
C ILE A 281 14.06 24.20 5.68
N TRP A 282 14.36 25.10 4.73
CA TRP A 282 15.09 26.32 5.00
C TRP A 282 14.13 27.45 5.38
N ASP A 283 14.26 28.00 6.59
CA ASP A 283 13.37 29.05 7.14
C ASP A 283 14.04 30.43 7.25
N ASN A 284 15.11 30.67 6.46
CA ASN A 284 15.97 31.85 6.47
C ASN A 284 16.92 31.98 7.68
N SER A 285 16.74 31.20 8.72
CA SER A 285 17.63 31.14 9.89
C SER A 285 18.48 29.86 9.91
N GLY A 286 18.06 28.83 9.18
CA GLY A 286 18.72 27.54 9.11
C GLY A 286 17.79 26.42 8.66
N TRP A 287 18.31 25.20 8.70
CA TRP A 287 17.53 23.99 8.42
C TRP A 287 16.71 23.59 9.65
N LYS A 288 15.40 23.44 9.44
CA LYS A 288 14.44 23.01 10.46
C LYS A 288 13.77 21.72 10.04
N GLN A 289 13.82 20.71 10.91
CA GLN A 289 13.12 19.43 10.67
C GLN A 289 11.61 19.62 10.72
N VAL A 290 10.91 19.05 9.74
CA VAL A 290 9.44 19.05 9.63
C VAL A 290 8.83 17.67 9.78
N CYS A 291 9.54 16.60 9.37
CA CYS A 291 9.17 15.23 9.65
C CYS A 291 10.39 14.30 9.59
N ASN A 292 10.16 13.06 9.99
CA ASN A 292 11.10 11.95 9.82
C ASN A 292 10.29 10.66 9.66
N GLY A 293 10.91 9.64 9.07
CA GLY A 293 10.29 8.35 8.86
C GLY A 293 11.30 7.21 8.77
N THR A 294 10.78 6.02 8.63
CA THR A 294 11.55 4.79 8.50
C THR A 294 11.61 4.31 7.05
N THR A 295 10.59 3.57 6.61
CA THR A 295 10.52 3.00 5.26
C THR A 295 9.86 3.95 4.27
N VAL A 296 10.30 3.87 3.01
CA VAL A 296 9.69 4.60 1.89
C VAL A 296 8.92 3.63 0.98
N GLY A 297 9.58 2.87 0.14
CA GLY A 297 8.97 1.94 -0.79
C GLY A 297 8.33 2.62 -2.00
N TYR A 298 7.24 2.03 -2.53
CA TYR A 298 6.55 2.54 -3.72
C TYR A 298 6.05 3.97 -3.55
N LYS A 299 5.49 4.28 -2.37
CA LYS A 299 4.99 5.62 -2.03
C LYS A 299 4.99 5.82 -0.52
N LYS A 300 5.62 6.89 -0.09
CA LYS A 300 5.51 7.41 1.29
C LYS A 300 4.90 8.80 1.23
N LEU A 301 3.85 9.02 2.03
CA LEU A 301 3.21 10.32 2.23
C LEU A 301 3.34 10.72 3.69
N ASP A 302 4.02 11.82 3.94
CA ASP A 302 4.10 12.43 5.26
C ASP A 302 3.21 13.67 5.31
N SER A 303 2.18 13.63 6.17
CA SER A 303 1.41 14.81 6.54
C SER A 303 2.18 15.60 7.59
N ILE A 304 2.38 16.88 7.34
CA ILE A 304 3.09 17.80 8.23
C ILE A 304 2.22 19.03 8.53
N ASN A 305 2.58 19.78 9.57
CA ASN A 305 2.00 21.09 9.74
C ASN A 305 2.30 21.96 8.51
N LYS A 306 1.36 22.82 8.12
CA LYS A 306 1.54 23.69 6.96
C LYS A 306 2.78 24.58 7.17
N VAL A 307 3.71 24.51 6.23
CA VAL A 307 4.94 25.28 6.20
C VAL A 307 5.05 26.08 4.91
N SER A 308 5.88 27.12 4.92
CA SER A 308 6.26 27.88 3.73
C SER A 308 7.79 27.90 3.65
N ALA A 309 8.35 27.45 2.54
CA ALA A 309 9.81 27.36 2.37
C ALA A 309 10.22 27.57 0.91
N SER A 310 11.42 28.11 0.69
CA SER A 310 12.05 28.22 -0.64
C SER A 310 12.97 27.03 -0.94
N ARG A 311 13.37 26.25 0.07
CA ARG A 311 14.18 25.04 -0.10
C ARG A 311 13.74 23.96 0.86
N ILE A 312 13.78 22.71 0.39
CA ILE A 312 13.53 21.50 1.17
C ILE A 312 14.68 20.51 0.94
N ARG A 313 14.98 19.72 1.97
CA ARG A 313 15.98 18.66 1.86
C ARG A 313 15.43 17.38 2.51
N VAL A 314 15.55 16.28 1.78
CA VAL A 314 15.34 14.93 2.28
C VAL A 314 16.72 14.33 2.59
N ASN A 315 16.99 14.02 3.84
CA ASN A 315 18.21 13.36 4.27
C ASN A 315 17.95 11.87 4.45
N ILE A 316 18.64 11.03 3.72
CA ILE A 316 18.64 9.58 3.93
C ILE A 316 19.66 9.27 5.03
N LYS A 317 19.17 8.80 6.17
CA LYS A 317 20.00 8.53 7.38
C LYS A 317 20.55 7.12 7.42
N ASP A 318 19.81 6.16 6.87
CA ASP A 318 20.21 4.75 6.80
C ASP A 318 19.44 4.04 5.67
N ALA A 319 20.11 3.09 5.03
CA ALA A 319 19.54 2.23 4.01
C ALA A 319 20.15 0.82 4.08
N ARG A 320 19.43 -0.19 3.62
CA ARG A 320 19.95 -1.58 3.56
C ARG A 320 20.86 -1.85 2.37
N ALA A 321 20.80 -0.97 1.38
CA ALA A 321 21.66 -0.94 0.20
C ALA A 321 21.70 0.51 -0.28
N CYS A 322 22.54 0.83 -1.27
CA CYS A 322 22.57 2.14 -1.89
C CYS A 322 21.12 2.67 -2.11
N PRO A 323 20.74 3.80 -1.49
CA PRO A 323 19.38 4.32 -1.60
C PRO A 323 19.08 4.78 -3.04
N LEU A 324 17.86 4.58 -3.47
CA LEU A 324 17.35 5.06 -4.74
C LEU A 324 16.09 5.87 -4.48
N VAL A 325 15.97 7.05 -5.11
CA VAL A 325 14.75 7.87 -5.01
C VAL A 325 14.31 8.22 -6.42
N SER A 326 13.07 7.84 -6.78
CA SER A 326 12.49 8.15 -8.10
C SER A 326 11.69 9.44 -8.10
N GLU A 327 11.10 9.83 -6.98
CA GLU A 327 10.27 11.05 -6.92
C GLU A 327 10.28 11.66 -5.52
N ILE A 328 10.27 12.99 -5.47
CA ILE A 328 9.93 13.79 -4.30
C ILE A 328 8.84 14.77 -4.72
N GLY A 329 7.67 14.63 -4.13
CA GLY A 329 6.52 15.51 -4.37
C GLY A 329 6.19 16.37 -3.16
N LEU A 330 5.69 17.57 -3.42
CA LEU A 330 5.20 18.50 -2.40
C LEU A 330 3.79 18.94 -2.76
N TYR A 331 2.85 18.81 -1.81
CA TYR A 331 1.46 19.09 -2.07
C TYR A 331 0.82 19.92 -0.96
N ALA A 332 -0.25 20.63 -1.33
CA ALA A 332 -1.10 21.33 -0.41
C ALA A 332 -2.41 20.55 -0.22
N ASN A 333 -2.55 19.89 0.93
CA ASN A 333 -3.80 19.24 1.31
C ASN A 333 -4.71 20.26 2.00
N PRO A 334 -5.83 20.69 1.37
CA PRO A 334 -6.74 21.66 1.95
C PRO A 334 -7.65 21.05 3.03
N PHE A 335 -7.74 19.71 3.11
CA PHE A 335 -8.58 18.96 4.05
C PHE A 335 -7.84 18.61 5.35
N ALA A 336 -6.52 18.86 5.44
CA ALA A 336 -5.76 18.53 6.64
C ALA A 336 -6.29 19.33 7.83
N GLN A 337 -6.82 18.62 8.82
CA GLN A 337 -7.13 19.22 10.12
C GLN A 337 -5.81 19.41 10.87
N TYR A 338 -5.44 20.66 11.11
CA TYR A 338 -4.29 20.96 11.96
C TYR A 338 -4.69 20.64 13.39
N GLU A 339 -4.04 19.67 14.04
CA GLU A 339 -4.14 19.52 15.48
C GLU A 339 -3.70 20.85 16.12
N LYS A 340 -4.62 21.45 16.88
CA LYS A 340 -4.38 22.72 17.59
C LYS A 340 -3.51 22.54 18.79
#